data_9f29d2a58fbf80c06a9519820ceebdf2
#
_entry.id   9f29d2a58fbf80c06a9519820ceebdf2
#
_cell.length_a   1.000
_cell.length_b   1.000
_cell.length_c   1.000
_cell.angle_alpha   90.00
_cell.angle_beta   90.00
_cell.angle_gamma   90.00
#
_symmetry.space_group_name_H-M   'P 1'
#
loop_
_entity.id
_entity.type
_entity.pdbx_description
1 polymer ?
#
loop_
_entity_poly.entity_id
_entity_poly.type
_entity_poly.pdbx_seq_one_letter_code
_entity_poly.pdbx_strand_id
1 'polypeptide(L)'
;GHHHEGRECNHAHGTGTAQDHHHHEHRGIKEITYIIEHSAMTENAKKIALRIFEILAEAESKAHNVPVDQVHFHEVGAVDSIVDIVSVAVCLDDLDVTEVIVPVLCEGRGTVRCQHGILPIPVPAVANIVSANHLYLKMTEVEGELVTPTGAAIVAAVKTKDKLPETFEIRRIGIGAGKRQYECPGILRAMIISQSAETDEAKAQTEEFKHPEIGNNPKAENQETKDTIIKMETNIDDCSGEVLGFVMERLMKAGARDVHYVPVFMKKNRPAWVLNVICKEEDMETLQNIIFEETTTIGI
;
A
#
# COMPACT_ATOMS: atom_id res chain seq x y z
N GLY A 1 61.89 14.62 -39.14
CA GLY A 1 61.36 15.95 -39.23
C GLY A 1 59.93 15.90 -39.72
N HIS A 2 58.94 16.24 -38.91
CA HIS A 2 57.67 16.84 -39.33
C HIS A 2 57.03 17.44 -38.06
N HIS A 3 56.98 18.77 -38.10
CA HIS A 3 56.24 19.62 -37.19
C HIS A 3 54.74 19.41 -37.45
N HIS A 4 53.94 19.27 -36.39
CA HIS A 4 52.50 19.56 -36.46
C HIS A 4 52.14 20.54 -35.35
N GLU A 5 51.64 21.67 -35.85
CA GLU A 5 51.16 22.85 -35.14
C GLU A 5 49.90 22.52 -34.32
N GLY A 6 49.86 23.07 -33.09
CA GLY A 6 48.68 23.03 -32.22
C GLY A 6 47.55 23.90 -32.78
N ARG A 7 46.34 23.37 -32.71
CA ARG A 7 45.09 24.16 -32.80
C ARG A 7 44.43 24.18 -31.43
N GLU A 8 44.43 25.34 -30.82
CA GLU A 8 43.62 25.69 -29.68
C GLU A 8 42.15 25.72 -30.12
N CYS A 9 41.30 24.88 -29.53
CA CYS A 9 39.84 24.97 -29.62
C CYS A 9 39.32 25.70 -28.39
N ASN A 10 38.94 26.96 -28.58
CA ASN A 10 38.13 27.71 -27.62
C ASN A 10 36.73 27.09 -27.52
N HIS A 11 36.37 26.52 -26.39
CA HIS A 11 35.00 26.19 -26.10
C HIS A 11 34.40 27.27 -25.20
N ALA A 12 33.42 27.96 -25.77
CA ALA A 12 32.56 28.92 -25.10
C ALA A 12 31.78 28.25 -23.95
N HIS A 13 31.75 28.93 -22.81
CA HIS A 13 30.92 28.58 -21.68
C HIS A 13 29.43 28.69 -22.06
N GLY A 14 28.75 27.55 -22.23
CA GLY A 14 27.30 27.44 -22.25
C GLY A 14 26.79 27.48 -20.82
N THR A 15 25.90 28.42 -20.56
CA THR A 15 25.14 28.57 -19.32
C THR A 15 24.36 27.30 -19.06
N GLY A 16 24.77 26.57 -18.03
CA GLY A 16 24.07 25.35 -17.56
C GLY A 16 22.72 25.70 -16.97
N THR A 17 21.71 25.13 -17.55
CA THR A 17 20.37 25.04 -16.94
C THR A 17 20.47 24.31 -15.58
N ALA A 18 20.00 24.95 -14.54
CA ALA A 18 19.87 24.36 -13.23
C ALA A 18 19.02 23.06 -13.34
N GLN A 19 19.65 21.93 -13.11
CA GLN A 19 18.93 20.69 -12.81
C GLN A 19 18.32 20.86 -11.43
N ASP A 20 17.01 20.90 -11.37
CA ASP A 20 16.25 20.74 -10.12
C ASP A 20 16.61 19.37 -9.54
N HIS A 21 17.57 19.36 -8.64
CA HIS A 21 17.79 18.26 -7.74
C HIS A 21 16.64 18.30 -6.73
N HIS A 22 15.62 17.46 -6.91
CA HIS A 22 14.70 17.14 -5.85
C HIS A 22 15.52 16.61 -4.69
N HIS A 23 15.78 17.46 -3.69
CA HIS A 23 16.29 17.05 -2.40
C HIS A 23 15.21 16.18 -1.76
N HIS A 24 15.37 14.87 -1.84
CA HIS A 24 14.64 13.97 -0.95
C HIS A 24 15.13 14.27 0.47
N GLU A 25 14.30 14.93 1.26
CA GLU A 25 14.59 15.16 2.68
C GLU A 25 14.63 13.79 3.37
N HIS A 26 15.83 13.37 3.72
CA HIS A 26 16.05 12.16 4.50
C HIS A 26 15.73 12.46 5.98
N ARG A 27 14.58 11.96 6.44
CA ARG A 27 14.12 12.15 7.82
C ARG A 27 14.73 11.10 8.73
N GLY A 28 15.15 11.53 9.91
CA GLY A 28 15.59 10.64 10.98
C GLY A 28 14.41 10.14 11.82
N ILE A 29 14.67 9.14 12.66
CA ILE A 29 13.65 8.54 13.55
C ILE A 29 12.96 9.58 14.44
N LYS A 30 13.68 10.58 14.97
CA LYS A 30 13.13 11.63 15.84
C LYS A 30 12.07 12.48 15.14
N GLU A 31 12.30 12.83 13.87
CA GLU A 31 11.38 13.63 13.09
C GLU A 31 10.10 12.84 12.75
N ILE A 32 10.28 11.56 12.37
CA ILE A 32 9.15 10.65 12.10
C ILE A 32 8.32 10.45 13.36
N THR A 33 8.96 10.21 14.51
CA THR A 33 8.27 10.09 15.79
C THR A 33 7.44 11.34 16.09
N TYR A 34 8.02 12.53 15.92
CA TYR A 34 7.31 13.78 16.12
C TYR A 34 6.07 13.91 15.22
N ILE A 35 6.19 13.56 13.94
CA ILE A 35 5.07 13.59 12.98
C ILE A 35 3.93 12.65 13.41
N ILE A 36 4.28 11.42 13.82
CA ILE A 36 3.31 10.42 14.25
C ILE A 36 2.61 10.85 15.55
N GLU A 37 3.35 11.29 16.54
CA GLU A 37 2.79 11.73 17.83
C GLU A 37 1.83 12.91 17.70
N HIS A 38 2.10 13.84 16.77
CA HIS A 38 1.27 15.02 16.53
C HIS A 38 0.20 14.82 15.45
N SER A 39 0.07 13.61 14.92
CA SER A 39 -0.98 13.28 13.95
C SER A 39 -2.35 13.10 14.63
N ALA A 40 -3.41 13.11 13.81
CA ALA A 40 -4.79 12.88 14.27
C ALA A 40 -5.16 11.39 14.43
N MET A 41 -4.17 10.46 14.37
CA MET A 41 -4.40 9.04 14.57
C MET A 41 -4.83 8.73 16.01
N THR A 42 -5.48 7.57 16.18
CA THR A 42 -5.74 6.98 17.50
C THR A 42 -4.43 6.62 18.21
N GLU A 43 -4.46 6.54 19.52
CA GLU A 43 -3.26 6.16 20.30
C GLU A 43 -2.78 4.74 19.99
N ASN A 44 -3.69 3.84 19.60
CA ASN A 44 -3.32 2.48 19.21
C ASN A 44 -2.63 2.47 17.83
N ALA A 45 -3.17 3.16 16.84
CA ALA A 45 -2.52 3.30 15.53
C ALA A 45 -1.15 3.97 15.65
N LYS A 46 -0.99 5.01 16.50
CA LYS A 46 0.32 5.63 16.77
C LYS A 46 1.32 4.61 17.33
N LYS A 47 0.91 3.81 18.32
CA LYS A 47 1.77 2.76 18.90
C LYS A 47 2.23 1.75 17.85
N ILE A 48 1.33 1.28 16.99
CA ILE A 48 1.66 0.35 15.91
C ILE A 48 2.67 0.99 14.96
N ALA A 49 2.40 2.20 14.48
CA ALA A 49 3.28 2.90 13.54
C ALA A 49 4.67 3.15 14.13
N LEU A 50 4.75 3.66 15.36
CA LEU A 50 6.02 3.89 16.06
C LEU A 50 6.81 2.60 16.23
N ARG A 51 6.15 1.49 16.60
CA ARG A 51 6.81 0.19 16.74
C ARG A 51 7.41 -0.30 15.44
N ILE A 52 6.74 -0.10 14.31
CA ILE A 52 7.27 -0.46 12.98
C ILE A 52 8.54 0.35 12.68
N PHE A 53 8.53 1.66 12.92
CA PHE A 53 9.70 2.52 12.70
C PHE A 53 10.86 2.21 13.64
N GLU A 54 10.62 1.84 14.90
CA GLU A 54 11.65 1.39 15.83
C GLU A 54 12.37 0.14 15.29
N ILE A 55 11.61 -0.86 14.83
CA ILE A 55 12.17 -2.09 14.26
C ILE A 55 13.01 -1.79 13.01
N LEU A 56 12.53 -0.90 12.15
CA LEU A 56 13.29 -0.45 10.98
C LEU A 56 14.57 0.25 11.38
N ALA A 57 14.51 1.20 12.32
CA ALA A 57 15.68 1.93 12.79
C ALA A 57 16.74 1.02 13.40
N GLU A 58 16.34 0.03 14.20
CA GLU A 58 17.24 -0.97 14.75
C GLU A 58 17.91 -1.83 13.67
N ALA A 59 17.15 -2.22 12.64
CA ALA A 59 17.66 -3.04 11.54
C ALA A 59 18.65 -2.27 10.66
N GLU A 60 18.33 -1.02 10.33
CA GLU A 60 19.19 -0.12 9.55
C GLU A 60 20.45 0.25 10.34
N SER A 61 20.32 0.53 11.65
CA SER A 61 21.45 0.76 12.55
C SER A 61 22.47 -0.38 12.48
N LYS A 62 22.00 -1.63 12.52
CA LYS A 62 22.86 -2.82 12.39
C LYS A 62 23.44 -2.96 10.98
N ALA A 63 22.64 -2.71 9.94
CA ALA A 63 23.08 -2.83 8.55
C ALA A 63 24.19 -1.82 8.21
N HIS A 64 24.09 -0.59 8.76
CA HIS A 64 25.04 0.50 8.51
C HIS A 64 26.12 0.63 9.59
N ASN A 65 26.02 -0.12 10.68
CA ASN A 65 26.91 -0.03 11.83
C ASN A 65 26.99 1.39 12.41
N VAL A 66 25.86 2.05 12.56
CA VAL A 66 25.70 3.39 13.16
C VAL A 66 24.72 3.35 14.32
N PRO A 67 24.82 4.27 15.31
CA PRO A 67 23.81 4.38 16.36
C PRO A 67 22.41 4.64 15.81
N VAL A 68 21.35 4.11 16.47
CA VAL A 68 19.96 4.22 16.03
C VAL A 68 19.53 5.69 15.84
N ASP A 69 20.00 6.60 16.69
CA ASP A 69 19.67 8.03 16.60
C ASP A 69 20.38 8.77 15.46
N GLN A 70 21.35 8.11 14.81
CA GLN A 70 22.06 8.60 13.62
C GLN A 70 21.61 7.89 12.32
N VAL A 71 20.63 7.01 12.41
CA VAL A 71 20.06 6.38 11.23
C VAL A 71 19.31 7.41 10.40
N HIS A 72 19.72 7.55 9.15
CA HIS A 72 18.98 8.27 8.13
C HIS A 72 18.28 7.25 7.23
N PHE A 73 16.98 7.32 7.17
CA PHE A 73 16.21 6.44 6.34
C PHE A 73 16.32 6.88 4.87
N HIS A 74 17.22 6.28 4.12
CA HIS A 74 17.45 6.61 2.71
C HIS A 74 16.29 6.16 1.80
N GLU A 75 15.65 5.04 2.13
CA GLU A 75 14.52 4.47 1.38
C GLU A 75 13.21 4.52 2.17
N VAL A 76 13.27 4.40 3.49
CA VAL A 76 12.09 4.31 4.37
C VAL A 76 11.66 5.66 4.95
N GLY A 77 12.52 6.68 4.91
CA GLY A 77 12.21 8.06 5.37
C GLY A 77 11.50 8.92 4.34
N ALA A 78 11.27 8.41 3.14
CA ALA A 78 10.48 9.08 2.13
C ALA A 78 9.00 9.12 2.55
N VAL A 79 8.28 10.13 2.09
CA VAL A 79 6.87 10.36 2.47
C VAL A 79 5.98 9.16 2.14
N ASP A 80 6.23 8.48 1.04
CA ASP A 80 5.51 7.28 0.62
C ASP A 80 5.62 6.14 1.65
N SER A 81 6.81 5.85 2.16
CA SER A 81 7.01 4.83 3.19
C SER A 81 6.34 5.19 4.52
N ILE A 82 6.34 6.48 4.89
CA ILE A 82 5.62 6.95 6.09
C ILE A 82 4.11 6.72 5.90
N VAL A 83 3.58 7.06 4.73
CA VAL A 83 2.16 6.87 4.39
C VAL A 83 1.79 5.39 4.42
N ASP A 84 2.62 4.50 3.85
CA ASP A 84 2.38 3.05 3.85
C ASP A 84 2.28 2.50 5.27
N ILE A 85 3.24 2.84 6.15
CA ILE A 85 3.27 2.38 7.53
C ILE A 85 2.08 2.92 8.34
N VAL A 86 1.82 4.22 8.22
CA VAL A 86 0.68 4.86 8.89
C VAL A 86 -0.65 4.27 8.41
N SER A 87 -0.80 4.04 7.10
CA SER A 87 -2.01 3.43 6.55
C SER A 87 -2.26 2.03 7.08
N VAL A 88 -1.22 1.18 7.15
CA VAL A 88 -1.34 -0.16 7.75
C VAL A 88 -1.73 -0.06 9.22
N ALA A 89 -1.11 0.83 9.99
CA ALA A 89 -1.42 1.00 11.41
C ALA A 89 -2.88 1.43 11.63
N VAL A 90 -3.36 2.40 10.85
CA VAL A 90 -4.75 2.88 10.90
C VAL A 90 -5.73 1.77 10.48
N CYS A 91 -5.43 1.04 9.39
CA CYS A 91 -6.31 -0.06 8.95
C CYS A 91 -6.42 -1.20 9.97
N LEU A 92 -5.31 -1.58 10.62
CA LEU A 92 -5.34 -2.62 11.64
C LEU A 92 -6.10 -2.20 12.89
N ASP A 93 -6.00 -0.92 13.25
CA ASP A 93 -6.74 -0.34 14.36
C ASP A 93 -8.24 -0.23 14.05
N ASP A 94 -8.60 0.29 12.87
CA ASP A 94 -9.99 0.42 12.42
C ASP A 94 -10.71 -0.94 12.29
N LEU A 95 -9.98 -1.98 11.90
CA LEU A 95 -10.50 -3.34 11.83
C LEU A 95 -10.55 -4.06 13.19
N ASP A 96 -10.14 -3.40 14.28
CA ASP A 96 -10.05 -3.98 15.63
C ASP A 96 -9.30 -5.32 15.66
N VAL A 97 -8.17 -5.37 14.93
CA VAL A 97 -7.37 -6.58 14.80
C VAL A 97 -6.61 -6.84 16.10
N THR A 98 -6.97 -7.90 16.80
CA THR A 98 -6.34 -8.29 18.06
C THR A 98 -5.31 -9.41 17.92
N GLU A 99 -5.39 -10.18 16.85
CA GLU A 99 -4.50 -11.30 16.58
C GLU A 99 -4.08 -11.35 15.11
N VAL A 100 -2.78 -11.44 14.87
CA VAL A 100 -2.19 -11.50 13.53
C VAL A 100 -1.35 -12.78 13.42
N ILE A 101 -1.71 -13.65 12.49
CA ILE A 101 -1.03 -14.92 12.25
C ILE A 101 -0.23 -14.83 10.96
N VAL A 102 1.09 -14.95 11.07
CA VAL A 102 2.00 -14.99 9.92
C VAL A 102 2.93 -16.20 10.09
N PRO A 103 2.61 -17.34 9.44
CA PRO A 103 3.40 -18.55 9.58
C PRO A 103 4.82 -18.41 8.99
N VAL A 104 4.95 -17.78 7.84
CA VAL A 104 6.20 -17.67 7.12
C VAL A 104 6.16 -16.50 6.14
N LEU A 105 7.28 -15.81 5.97
CA LEU A 105 7.51 -14.85 4.90
C LEU A 105 8.16 -15.57 3.72
N CYS A 106 7.59 -15.44 2.53
CA CYS A 106 8.16 -16.00 1.30
C CYS A 106 9.07 -14.96 0.65
N GLU A 107 10.35 -15.25 0.58
CA GLU A 107 11.38 -14.37 0.01
C GLU A 107 11.89 -14.93 -1.32
N GLY A 108 12.28 -14.02 -2.23
CA GLY A 108 12.94 -14.38 -3.47
C GLY A 108 14.44 -14.64 -3.30
N ARG A 109 15.15 -14.73 -4.41
CA ARG A 109 16.59 -14.98 -4.44
C ARG A 109 17.32 -14.04 -5.41
N GLY A 110 18.65 -14.15 -5.44
CA GLY A 110 19.49 -13.33 -6.30
C GLY A 110 19.89 -12.02 -5.67
N THR A 111 19.73 -10.93 -6.40
CA THR A 111 20.13 -9.59 -5.95
C THR A 111 19.09 -8.55 -6.29
N VAL A 112 19.08 -7.45 -5.54
CA VAL A 112 18.27 -6.27 -5.81
C VAL A 112 19.15 -5.03 -5.94
N ARG A 113 18.84 -4.15 -6.88
CA ARG A 113 19.50 -2.84 -7.01
C ARG A 113 18.72 -1.81 -6.22
N CYS A 114 19.38 -1.16 -5.28
CA CYS A 114 18.84 -0.09 -4.45
C CYS A 114 19.81 1.11 -4.41
N GLN A 115 19.55 2.12 -3.60
CA GLN A 115 20.44 3.28 -3.44
C GLN A 115 21.84 2.90 -2.95
N HIS A 116 21.98 1.83 -2.20
CA HIS A 116 23.27 1.28 -1.69
C HIS A 116 24.01 0.40 -2.72
N GLY A 117 23.51 0.32 -3.96
CA GLY A 117 24.07 -0.53 -4.99
C GLY A 117 23.33 -1.85 -5.18
N ILE A 118 24.07 -2.92 -5.48
CA ILE A 118 23.50 -4.26 -5.67
C ILE A 118 23.68 -5.04 -4.37
N LEU A 119 22.57 -5.41 -3.74
CA LEU A 119 22.55 -6.17 -2.50
C LEU A 119 22.03 -7.60 -2.73
N PRO A 120 22.55 -8.59 -1.96
CA PRO A 120 21.99 -9.94 -1.97
C PRO A 120 20.62 -9.99 -1.30
N ILE A 121 19.79 -10.95 -1.70
CA ILE A 121 18.47 -11.22 -1.11
C ILE A 121 18.57 -12.44 -0.18
N PRO A 122 18.03 -12.33 1.07
CA PRO A 122 17.39 -11.17 1.69
C PRO A 122 18.37 -10.01 1.94
N VAL A 123 17.90 -8.77 1.77
CA VAL A 123 18.74 -7.61 2.04
C VAL A 123 19.12 -7.53 3.54
N PRO A 124 20.26 -6.89 3.90
CA PRO A 124 20.75 -6.89 5.30
C PRO A 124 19.71 -6.45 6.32
N ALA A 125 18.92 -5.42 6.04
CA ALA A 125 17.87 -4.95 6.94
C ALA A 125 16.80 -6.03 7.17
N VAL A 126 16.33 -6.73 6.12
CA VAL A 126 15.37 -7.84 6.23
C VAL A 126 15.96 -8.97 7.07
N ALA A 127 17.20 -9.37 6.81
CA ALA A 127 17.87 -10.42 7.58
C ALA A 127 17.97 -10.06 9.07
N ASN A 128 18.28 -8.78 9.38
CA ASN A 128 18.33 -8.27 10.75
C ASN A 128 16.96 -8.30 11.43
N ILE A 129 15.89 -7.87 10.74
CA ILE A 129 14.52 -7.90 11.26
C ILE A 129 14.07 -9.33 11.55
N VAL A 130 14.25 -10.22 10.58
CA VAL A 130 13.85 -11.64 10.68
C VAL A 130 14.53 -12.30 11.86
N SER A 131 15.86 -12.11 12.00
CA SER A 131 16.66 -12.67 13.10
C SER A 131 16.25 -12.11 14.46
N ALA A 132 16.10 -10.79 14.58
CA ALA A 132 15.79 -10.14 15.86
C ALA A 132 14.37 -10.43 16.37
N ASN A 133 13.42 -10.68 15.47
CA ASN A 133 12.02 -10.88 15.81
C ASN A 133 11.54 -12.34 15.61
N HIS A 134 12.47 -13.28 15.45
CA HIS A 134 12.18 -14.72 15.33
C HIS A 134 11.12 -15.03 14.25
N LEU A 135 11.21 -14.33 13.10
CA LEU A 135 10.34 -14.61 11.97
C LEU A 135 10.87 -15.80 11.16
N TYR A 136 9.94 -16.55 10.56
CA TYR A 136 10.31 -17.61 9.65
C TYR A 136 10.36 -17.09 8.22
N LEU A 137 11.44 -17.44 7.49
CA LEU A 137 11.66 -17.07 6.10
C LEU A 137 11.74 -18.33 5.25
N LYS A 138 10.99 -18.36 4.15
CA LYS A 138 11.06 -19.41 3.14
C LYS A 138 11.61 -18.81 1.85
N MET A 139 12.79 -19.27 1.44
CA MET A 139 13.35 -18.89 0.13
C MET A 139 12.57 -19.56 -1.00
N THR A 140 12.24 -18.80 -2.02
CA THR A 140 11.55 -19.26 -3.24
C THR A 140 12.49 -19.25 -4.45
N GLU A 141 12.03 -19.78 -5.59
CA GLU A 141 12.79 -19.74 -6.84
C GLU A 141 12.64 -18.41 -7.60
N VAL A 142 11.86 -17.46 -7.08
CA VAL A 142 11.61 -16.16 -7.72
C VAL A 142 12.86 -15.30 -7.67
N GLU A 143 13.32 -14.83 -8.83
CA GLU A 143 14.41 -13.87 -8.90
C GLU A 143 13.89 -12.46 -8.54
N GLY A 144 14.39 -11.91 -7.45
CA GLY A 144 14.02 -10.58 -6.95
C GLY A 144 13.55 -10.57 -5.50
N GLU A 145 13.45 -9.36 -4.94
CA GLU A 145 13.03 -9.10 -3.58
C GLU A 145 11.51 -9.19 -3.44
N LEU A 146 11.02 -10.13 -2.64
CA LEU A 146 9.60 -10.27 -2.31
C LEU A 146 9.27 -9.70 -0.93
N VAL A 147 10.24 -9.69 -0.01
CA VAL A 147 10.10 -9.14 1.34
C VAL A 147 10.97 -7.90 1.48
N THR A 148 10.32 -6.73 1.53
CA THR A 148 11.02 -5.47 1.77
C THR A 148 11.27 -5.24 3.26
N PRO A 149 12.24 -4.38 3.65
CA PRO A 149 12.43 -3.99 5.05
C PRO A 149 11.16 -3.50 5.72
N THR A 150 10.38 -2.63 5.04
CA THR A 150 9.09 -2.14 5.54
C THR A 150 8.10 -3.28 5.78
N GLY A 151 7.95 -4.20 4.81
CA GLY A 151 7.05 -5.35 4.95
C GLY A 151 7.45 -6.29 6.09
N ALA A 152 8.75 -6.56 6.24
CA ALA A 152 9.27 -7.36 7.34
C ALA A 152 9.02 -6.69 8.71
N ALA A 153 9.24 -5.37 8.81
CA ALA A 153 9.03 -4.62 10.04
C ALA A 153 7.56 -4.54 10.44
N ILE A 154 6.65 -4.38 9.47
CA ILE A 154 5.21 -4.45 9.72
C ILE A 154 4.85 -5.80 10.34
N VAL A 155 5.25 -6.90 9.70
CA VAL A 155 4.99 -8.24 10.23
C VAL A 155 5.61 -8.42 11.62
N ALA A 156 6.83 -8.00 11.83
CA ALA A 156 7.52 -8.08 13.12
C ALA A 156 6.79 -7.30 14.23
N ALA A 157 6.21 -6.16 13.89
CA ALA A 157 5.50 -5.32 14.85
C ALA A 157 4.13 -5.87 15.26
N VAL A 158 3.43 -6.54 14.33
CA VAL A 158 2.01 -6.90 14.55
C VAL A 158 1.76 -8.39 14.72
N LYS A 159 2.70 -9.27 14.33
CA LYS A 159 2.55 -10.72 14.43
C LYS A 159 2.39 -11.16 15.89
N THR A 160 1.33 -11.92 16.17
CA THR A 160 1.06 -12.50 17.49
C THR A 160 1.25 -14.02 17.52
N LYS A 161 1.03 -14.70 16.39
CA LYS A 161 1.14 -16.16 16.27
C LYS A 161 1.84 -16.61 15.00
N ASP A 162 2.43 -17.81 15.06
CA ASP A 162 3.14 -18.45 13.94
C ASP A 162 2.30 -19.51 13.22
N LYS A 163 1.27 -20.04 13.90
CA LYS A 163 0.54 -21.20 13.38
C LYS A 163 -0.93 -20.86 13.14
N LEU A 164 -1.38 -21.20 11.95
CA LEU A 164 -2.81 -21.20 11.65
C LEU A 164 -3.52 -22.26 12.49
N PRO A 165 -4.78 -22.01 12.88
CA PRO A 165 -5.65 -23.06 13.46
C PRO A 165 -5.80 -24.22 12.48
N GLU A 166 -6.04 -25.44 13.00
CA GLU A 166 -6.29 -26.61 12.15
C GLU A 166 -7.54 -26.42 11.29
N THR A 167 -8.57 -25.79 11.85
CA THR A 167 -9.80 -25.43 11.16
C THR A 167 -10.17 -23.99 11.40
N PHE A 168 -10.58 -23.29 10.37
CA PHE A 168 -11.05 -21.90 10.46
C PHE A 168 -11.96 -21.58 9.29
N GLU A 169 -12.83 -20.61 9.51
CA GLU A 169 -13.67 -20.03 8.47
C GLU A 169 -13.05 -18.71 7.99
N ILE A 170 -13.00 -18.50 6.67
CA ILE A 170 -12.55 -17.24 6.09
C ILE A 170 -13.77 -16.31 5.98
N ARG A 171 -13.75 -15.20 6.70
CA ARG A 171 -14.81 -14.19 6.70
C ARG A 171 -14.64 -13.15 5.60
N ARG A 172 -13.41 -12.67 5.41
CA ARG A 172 -13.07 -11.65 4.41
C ARG A 172 -11.68 -11.90 3.84
N ILE A 173 -11.46 -11.46 2.62
CA ILE A 173 -10.17 -11.53 1.94
C ILE A 173 -9.86 -10.15 1.36
N GLY A 174 -8.66 -9.64 1.65
CA GLY A 174 -8.08 -8.48 1.02
C GLY A 174 -6.85 -8.88 0.21
N ILE A 175 -6.64 -8.26 -0.95
CA ILE A 175 -5.48 -8.52 -1.81
C ILE A 175 -4.83 -7.19 -2.15
N GLY A 176 -3.52 -7.09 -1.89
CA GLY A 176 -2.66 -6.01 -2.36
C GLY A 176 -1.67 -6.54 -3.40
N ALA A 177 -1.43 -5.78 -4.46
CA ALA A 177 -0.49 -6.14 -5.52
C ALA A 177 0.63 -5.09 -5.62
N GLY A 178 1.88 -5.56 -5.72
CA GLY A 178 3.02 -4.71 -6.00
C GLY A 178 3.12 -4.34 -7.49
N LYS A 179 3.92 -3.32 -7.80
CA LYS A 179 4.16 -2.87 -9.18
C LYS A 179 5.14 -3.75 -9.94
N ARG A 180 5.99 -4.52 -9.24
CA ARG A 180 7.00 -5.39 -9.86
C ARG A 180 6.32 -6.62 -10.46
N GLN A 181 6.75 -7.00 -11.66
CA GLN A 181 6.27 -8.22 -12.33
C GLN A 181 7.26 -9.36 -12.09
N TYR A 182 6.73 -10.48 -11.62
CA TYR A 182 7.45 -11.72 -11.40
C TYR A 182 6.78 -12.86 -12.18
N GLU A 183 7.42 -14.01 -12.29
CA GLU A 183 6.81 -15.21 -12.87
C GLU A 183 5.58 -15.68 -12.09
N CYS A 184 5.53 -15.42 -10.79
CA CYS A 184 4.35 -15.62 -9.96
C CYS A 184 3.74 -14.26 -9.58
N PRO A 185 2.43 -14.21 -9.29
CA PRO A 185 1.79 -12.98 -8.82
C PRO A 185 2.44 -12.44 -7.54
N GLY A 186 3.03 -11.24 -7.62
CA GLY A 186 3.57 -10.51 -6.47
C GLY A 186 2.44 -9.87 -5.65
N ILE A 187 1.68 -10.69 -4.92
CA ILE A 187 0.52 -10.25 -4.15
C ILE A 187 0.67 -10.56 -2.67
N LEU A 188 0.16 -9.67 -1.83
CA LEU A 188 -0.12 -9.92 -0.42
C LEU A 188 -1.60 -10.21 -0.27
N ARG A 189 -1.94 -11.33 0.39
CA ARG A 189 -3.31 -11.69 0.72
C ARG A 189 -3.50 -11.67 2.23
N ALA A 190 -4.37 -10.79 2.70
CA ALA A 190 -4.84 -10.76 4.09
C ALA A 190 -6.20 -11.44 4.20
N MET A 191 -6.41 -12.22 5.24
CA MET A 191 -7.67 -12.90 5.50
C MET A 191 -8.13 -12.64 6.94
N ILE A 192 -9.37 -12.22 7.10
CA ILE A 192 -10.03 -12.26 8.41
C ILE A 192 -10.60 -13.66 8.58
N ILE A 193 -10.14 -14.35 9.60
CA ILE A 193 -10.55 -15.71 9.90
C ILE A 193 -11.23 -15.78 11.28
N SER A 194 -12.14 -16.77 11.45
CA SER A 194 -12.71 -17.13 12.75
C SER A 194 -12.49 -18.60 13.02
N GLN A 195 -12.17 -18.93 14.27
CA GLN A 195 -12.17 -20.31 14.72
C GLN A 195 -13.61 -20.73 15.08
N SER A 196 -14.05 -21.88 14.62
CA SER A 196 -15.23 -22.51 15.19
C SER A 196 -14.87 -22.95 16.61
N ALA A 197 -15.48 -22.37 17.61
CA ALA A 197 -15.35 -22.88 18.99
C ALA A 197 -15.96 -24.28 19.05
N GLU A 198 -15.13 -25.29 19.25
CA GLU A 198 -15.60 -26.55 19.80
C GLU A 198 -15.94 -26.34 21.29
N THR A 199 -17.14 -25.90 21.57
CA THR A 199 -17.75 -26.07 22.88
C THR A 199 -19.24 -26.21 22.71
N ASP A 200 -19.76 -27.35 23.18
CA ASP A 200 -21.16 -27.76 23.24
C ASP A 200 -22.10 -26.86 24.09
N GLU A 201 -21.81 -25.57 24.29
CA GLU A 201 -22.64 -24.70 25.15
C GLU A 201 -23.06 -23.35 24.54
N ALA A 202 -22.92 -23.13 23.24
CA ALA A 202 -23.43 -21.91 22.62
C ALA A 202 -24.51 -22.16 21.55
N LYS A 203 -25.51 -23.00 21.90
CA LYS A 203 -26.82 -22.95 21.23
C LYS A 203 -27.67 -21.86 21.88
N ALA A 204 -27.31 -20.60 21.68
CA ALA A 204 -28.22 -19.47 21.84
C ALA A 204 -27.44 -18.18 21.58
N GLN A 205 -27.23 -17.85 20.35
CA GLN A 205 -27.20 -16.49 19.80
C GLN A 205 -26.67 -16.54 18.36
N THR A 206 -27.43 -17.20 17.48
CA THR A 206 -27.43 -16.86 16.07
C THR A 206 -28.13 -15.51 15.98
N GLU A 207 -27.41 -14.44 16.21
CA GLU A 207 -27.85 -13.18 15.65
C GLU A 207 -27.63 -13.26 14.14
N GLU A 208 -28.72 -13.64 13.44
CA GLU A 208 -28.92 -13.33 12.04
C GLU A 208 -28.57 -11.85 11.85
N PHE A 209 -27.55 -11.58 11.04
CA PHE A 209 -27.42 -10.28 10.45
C PHE A 209 -28.61 -10.07 9.50
N LYS A 210 -29.75 -9.70 10.10
CA LYS A 210 -30.86 -9.11 9.36
C LYS A 210 -30.40 -7.74 8.91
N HIS A 211 -30.46 -7.51 7.61
CA HIS A 211 -30.53 -6.16 7.08
C HIS A 211 -31.56 -5.38 7.91
N PRO A 212 -31.25 -4.22 8.46
CA PRO A 212 -32.23 -3.44 9.17
C PRO A 212 -33.33 -3.02 8.21
N GLU A 213 -34.50 -3.65 8.32
CA GLU A 213 -35.72 -3.08 7.82
C GLU A 213 -36.00 -1.77 8.56
N ILE A 214 -36.32 -0.74 7.79
CA ILE A 214 -36.68 0.58 8.27
C ILE A 214 -37.95 0.48 9.12
N GLY A 215 -37.79 0.54 10.43
CA GLY A 215 -38.88 0.57 11.43
C GLY A 215 -38.67 1.72 12.40
N ASN A 216 -39.59 2.68 12.35
CA ASN A 216 -39.66 3.89 13.20
C ASN A 216 -39.53 3.61 14.70
N ASN A 217 -38.57 4.27 15.36
CA ASN A 217 -38.79 4.72 16.73
C ASN A 217 -37.93 5.96 17.06
N PRO A 218 -38.49 6.99 17.70
CA PRO A 218 -37.85 8.27 17.87
C PRO A 218 -37.11 8.44 19.19
N LYS A 219 -36.03 9.20 19.16
CA LYS A 219 -35.26 9.83 20.25
C LYS A 219 -34.03 9.09 20.76
N ALA A 220 -32.88 9.49 20.18
CA ALA A 220 -31.74 10.04 20.93
C ALA A 220 -30.79 10.71 19.93
N GLU A 221 -30.59 12.01 20.13
CA GLU A 221 -29.67 12.84 19.34
C GLU A 221 -28.24 12.44 19.62
N ASN A 222 -27.59 11.83 18.63
CA ASN A 222 -26.18 12.01 18.28
C ASN A 222 -26.06 11.64 16.80
N GLN A 223 -26.13 12.66 15.94
CA GLN A 223 -25.94 12.52 14.50
C GLN A 223 -24.45 12.32 14.20
N GLU A 224 -23.98 11.08 14.29
CA GLU A 224 -22.89 10.66 13.42
C GLU A 224 -23.49 10.46 12.03
N THR A 225 -23.32 11.45 11.17
CA THR A 225 -23.67 11.33 9.75
C THR A 225 -22.72 10.30 9.14
N LYS A 226 -23.16 9.05 9.00
CA LYS A 226 -22.46 8.04 8.20
C LYS A 226 -22.47 8.53 6.77
N ASP A 227 -21.32 9.02 6.28
CA ASP A 227 -21.13 9.42 4.90
C ASP A 227 -20.99 8.15 4.06
N THR A 228 -22.06 7.76 3.35
CA THR A 228 -22.04 6.61 2.46
C THR A 228 -21.47 7.05 1.13
N ILE A 229 -20.45 6.38 0.66
CA ILE A 229 -19.85 6.59 -0.66
C ILE A 229 -20.06 5.35 -1.55
N ILE A 230 -20.23 5.58 -2.83
CA ILE A 230 -20.36 4.55 -3.86
C ILE A 230 -19.11 4.56 -4.73
N LYS A 231 -18.58 3.38 -5.00
CA LYS A 231 -17.57 3.17 -6.03
C LYS A 231 -18.24 2.54 -7.25
N MET A 232 -18.18 3.23 -8.39
CA MET A 232 -18.52 2.68 -9.69
C MET A 232 -17.26 2.23 -10.41
N GLU A 233 -17.33 1.11 -11.11
CA GLU A 233 -16.20 0.55 -11.84
C GLU A 233 -16.65 0.02 -13.21
N THR A 234 -15.94 0.39 -14.27
CA THR A 234 -16.23 -0.12 -15.62
C THR A 234 -14.96 -0.27 -16.46
N ASN A 235 -14.97 -1.24 -17.38
CA ASN A 235 -13.87 -1.50 -18.30
C ASN A 235 -14.13 -0.83 -19.65
N ILE A 236 -13.12 -0.14 -20.19
CA ILE A 236 -13.19 0.59 -21.46
C ILE A 236 -11.99 0.16 -22.31
N ASP A 237 -12.21 -0.46 -23.46
CA ASP A 237 -11.14 -1.03 -24.32
C ASP A 237 -10.97 -0.32 -25.68
N ASP A 238 -11.81 0.65 -26.02
CA ASP A 238 -11.84 1.30 -27.33
C ASP A 238 -12.04 2.83 -27.29
N CYS A 239 -11.70 3.49 -26.16
CA CYS A 239 -11.68 4.95 -26.07
C CYS A 239 -10.27 5.51 -26.20
N SER A 240 -10.14 6.65 -26.89
CA SER A 240 -8.88 7.39 -26.95
C SER A 240 -8.54 8.07 -25.60
N GLY A 241 -7.24 8.35 -25.36
CA GLY A 241 -6.83 9.06 -24.16
C GLY A 241 -7.46 10.45 -24.02
N GLU A 242 -7.77 11.11 -25.14
CA GLU A 242 -8.45 12.42 -25.18
C GLU A 242 -9.89 12.33 -24.67
N VAL A 243 -10.63 11.30 -25.11
CA VAL A 243 -11.98 11.01 -24.62
C VAL A 243 -11.95 10.69 -23.13
N LEU A 244 -11.02 9.84 -22.68
CA LEU A 244 -10.88 9.50 -21.27
C LEU A 244 -10.56 10.72 -20.40
N GLY A 245 -9.70 11.64 -20.88
CA GLY A 245 -9.41 12.91 -20.21
C GLY A 245 -10.64 13.80 -20.09
N PHE A 246 -11.42 13.93 -21.17
CA PHE A 246 -12.68 14.69 -21.19
C PHE A 246 -13.71 14.11 -20.23
N VAL A 247 -13.88 12.79 -20.22
CA VAL A 247 -14.80 12.08 -19.31
C VAL A 247 -14.43 12.34 -17.86
N MET A 248 -13.15 12.25 -17.51
CA MET A 248 -12.67 12.55 -16.16
C MET A 248 -13.05 13.96 -15.71
N GLU A 249 -12.78 14.98 -16.56
CA GLU A 249 -13.16 16.35 -16.24
C GLU A 249 -14.67 16.52 -16.06
N ARG A 250 -15.46 15.87 -16.92
CA ARG A 250 -16.92 15.96 -16.90
C ARG A 250 -17.49 15.31 -15.62
N LEU A 251 -16.97 14.15 -15.22
CA LEU A 251 -17.36 13.46 -14.00
C LEU A 251 -17.00 14.28 -12.74
N MET A 252 -15.79 14.84 -12.69
CA MET A 252 -15.38 15.70 -11.57
C MET A 252 -16.26 16.95 -11.44
N LYS A 253 -16.63 17.58 -12.56
CA LYS A 253 -17.54 18.74 -12.59
C LYS A 253 -18.97 18.37 -12.18
N ALA A 254 -19.39 17.13 -12.40
CA ALA A 254 -20.72 16.62 -12.08
C ALA A 254 -20.87 16.12 -10.64
N GLY A 255 -19.82 16.18 -9.81
CA GLY A 255 -19.89 15.87 -8.39
C GLY A 255 -19.16 14.58 -7.98
N ALA A 256 -18.40 13.95 -8.87
CA ALA A 256 -17.53 12.85 -8.47
C ALA A 256 -16.48 13.35 -7.44
N ARG A 257 -16.28 12.58 -6.37
CA ARG A 257 -15.26 12.87 -5.35
C ARG A 257 -13.87 12.50 -5.80
N ASP A 258 -13.77 11.44 -6.61
CA ASP A 258 -12.53 10.99 -7.23
C ASP A 258 -12.83 10.25 -8.53
N VAL A 259 -11.94 10.41 -9.52
CA VAL A 259 -12.00 9.70 -10.81
C VAL A 259 -10.59 9.31 -11.20
N HIS A 260 -10.34 8.03 -11.43
CA HIS A 260 -9.04 7.56 -11.89
C HIS A 260 -9.15 6.38 -12.85
N TYR A 261 -8.13 6.20 -13.68
CA TYR A 261 -7.99 5.12 -14.64
C TYR A 261 -6.88 4.16 -14.22
N VAL A 262 -7.17 2.86 -14.32
CA VAL A 262 -6.17 1.81 -14.12
C VAL A 262 -5.96 1.09 -15.46
N PRO A 263 -4.73 1.04 -16.00
CA PRO A 263 -4.45 0.29 -17.22
C PRO A 263 -4.56 -1.22 -16.96
N VAL A 264 -5.26 -1.91 -17.87
CA VAL A 264 -5.46 -3.36 -17.78
C VAL A 264 -5.32 -4.01 -19.15
N PHE A 265 -5.16 -5.33 -19.19
CA PHE A 265 -5.28 -6.13 -20.39
C PHE A 265 -6.52 -7.02 -20.29
N MET A 266 -7.42 -6.88 -21.24
CA MET A 266 -8.61 -7.71 -21.35
C MET A 266 -8.35 -8.96 -22.18
N LYS A 267 -9.39 -9.80 -22.38
CA LYS A 267 -9.31 -10.99 -23.21
C LYS A 267 -8.72 -10.68 -24.59
N LYS A 268 -7.96 -11.63 -25.15
CA LYS A 268 -7.17 -11.48 -26.38
C LYS A 268 -6.04 -10.43 -26.28
N ASN A 269 -5.56 -10.17 -25.06
CA ASN A 269 -4.44 -9.28 -24.78
C ASN A 269 -4.66 -7.83 -25.28
N ARG A 270 -5.90 -7.33 -25.23
CA ARG A 270 -6.23 -5.97 -25.62
C ARG A 270 -5.94 -5.00 -24.49
N PRO A 271 -5.14 -3.94 -24.73
CA PRO A 271 -5.01 -2.86 -23.75
C PRO A 271 -6.37 -2.21 -23.49
N ALA A 272 -6.65 -1.92 -22.23
CA ALA A 272 -7.90 -1.31 -21.81
C ALA A 272 -7.69 -0.49 -20.54
N TRP A 273 -8.73 0.21 -20.12
CA TRP A 273 -8.74 1.02 -18.91
C TRP A 273 -9.89 0.59 -18.02
N VAL A 274 -9.63 0.47 -16.72
CA VAL A 274 -10.68 0.43 -15.71
C VAL A 274 -10.91 1.85 -15.22
N LEU A 275 -12.07 2.40 -15.50
CA LEU A 275 -12.54 3.65 -14.94
C LEU A 275 -13.11 3.38 -13.55
N ASN A 276 -12.58 4.06 -12.55
CA ASN A 276 -13.09 4.07 -11.18
C ASN A 276 -13.62 5.46 -10.85
N VAL A 277 -14.82 5.52 -10.31
CA VAL A 277 -15.48 6.77 -9.88
C VAL A 277 -15.98 6.61 -8.45
N ILE A 278 -15.58 7.51 -7.58
CA ILE A 278 -16.06 7.60 -6.19
C ILE A 278 -17.04 8.74 -6.08
N CYS A 279 -18.24 8.49 -5.58
CA CYS A 279 -19.27 9.50 -5.46
C CYS A 279 -20.19 9.27 -4.25
N LYS A 280 -21.06 10.23 -4.00
CA LYS A 280 -22.18 10.03 -3.09
C LYS A 280 -23.30 9.28 -3.81
N GLU A 281 -24.18 8.66 -3.02
CA GLU A 281 -25.36 7.93 -3.56
C GLU A 281 -26.27 8.85 -4.38
N GLU A 282 -26.44 10.10 -3.97
CA GLU A 282 -27.26 11.11 -4.64
C GLU A 282 -26.75 11.48 -6.06
N ASP A 283 -25.45 11.35 -6.31
CA ASP A 283 -24.81 11.72 -7.58
C ASP A 283 -24.65 10.50 -8.52
N MET A 284 -24.87 9.29 -8.03
CA MET A 284 -24.59 8.03 -8.75
C MET A 284 -25.26 7.98 -10.13
N GLU A 285 -26.56 8.22 -10.21
CA GLU A 285 -27.34 8.13 -11.47
C GLU A 285 -26.84 9.14 -12.51
N THR A 286 -26.55 10.37 -12.07
CA THR A 286 -26.02 11.43 -12.94
C THR A 286 -24.66 11.05 -13.52
N LEU A 287 -23.76 10.54 -12.67
CA LEU A 287 -22.42 10.16 -13.10
C LEU A 287 -22.44 8.91 -13.97
N GLN A 288 -23.30 7.95 -13.67
CA GLN A 288 -23.52 6.76 -14.48
C GLN A 288 -23.98 7.11 -15.90
N ASN A 289 -24.91 8.03 -16.04
CA ASN A 289 -25.38 8.51 -17.34
C ASN A 289 -24.25 9.16 -18.14
N ILE A 290 -23.39 9.98 -17.51
CA ILE A 290 -22.22 10.57 -18.17
C ILE A 290 -21.27 9.47 -18.68
N ILE A 291 -21.03 8.43 -17.90
CA ILE A 291 -20.15 7.32 -18.32
C ILE A 291 -20.73 6.63 -19.56
N PHE A 292 -22.04 6.34 -19.60
CA PHE A 292 -22.67 5.71 -20.75
C PHE A 292 -22.74 6.61 -21.99
N GLU A 293 -22.92 7.92 -21.80
CA GLU A 293 -23.01 8.88 -22.93
C GLU A 293 -21.64 9.13 -23.57
N GLU A 294 -20.57 9.15 -22.78
CA GLU A 294 -19.25 9.61 -23.22
C GLU A 294 -18.23 8.50 -23.45
N THR A 295 -18.56 7.27 -23.08
CA THR A 295 -17.69 6.11 -23.29
C THR A 295 -18.38 5.02 -24.07
N THR A 296 -17.61 4.03 -24.50
CA THR A 296 -18.11 2.85 -25.22
C THR A 296 -18.49 1.71 -24.29
N THR A 297 -18.45 1.93 -22.97
CA THR A 297 -18.81 0.89 -22.00
C THR A 297 -20.27 0.46 -22.13
N ILE A 298 -20.54 -0.82 -21.90
CA ILE A 298 -21.89 -1.42 -21.93
C ILE A 298 -22.38 -1.82 -20.53
N GLY A 299 -21.60 -1.55 -19.49
CA GLY A 299 -21.97 -1.88 -18.11
C GLY A 299 -21.05 -1.25 -17.07
N ILE A 300 -21.62 -0.93 -15.95
CA ILE A 300 -20.94 -0.34 -14.77
C ILE A 300 -21.26 -1.22 -13.56
#